data_129a322200ac7801dbb132d8a4d6de3b
#
_entry.id   129a322200ac7801dbb132d8a4d6de3b
#
_cell.length_a   1.000
_cell.length_b   1.000
_cell.length_c   1.000
_cell.angle_alpha   90.00
_cell.angle_beta   90.00
_cell.angle_gamma   90.00
#
_symmetry.space_group_name_H-M   'P 1'
#
loop_
_entity.id
_entity.type
_entity.pdbx_description
1 polymer ?
#
loop_
_entity_poly.entity_id
_entity_poly.type
_entity_poly.pdbx_seq_one_letter_code
_entity_poly.pdbx_strand_id
1 'polypeptide(L)'
;MQIAVGARSDTGLVRQNNEDRFAVDLSLNLFILCDGMGGQAAGEVASKLGVDIILEHCRQAARDPQLELSGKYETEFSAPTNRLASGIRLSNLAIHEAADQKPSTIGMGSTVVAALLTGNVLSIAHVGDSRIYLFHEGALRQLTQDHSLVMEQVRRGLISRAEAEQSELSNVIMRALGAEPNVQVDLDELWVNEGDQILLCSDGLTRMASDAQIAAVLAEPWTAQQACERLVQLANELGGEDNVSLILVRLQPSPPPSWWKRAWHSLWGGNRLWLN
;
A
#
# COMPACT_ATOMS: atom_id res chain seq x y z
N MET A 1 12.40 14.91 -6.94
CA MET A 1 12.36 13.46 -6.64
C MET A 1 11.65 12.74 -7.78
N GLN A 2 12.22 11.68 -8.35
CA GLN A 2 11.56 10.79 -9.30
C GLN A 2 10.99 9.56 -8.58
N ILE A 3 9.90 9.00 -9.12
CA ILE A 3 9.27 7.81 -8.56
C ILE A 3 9.44 6.66 -9.56
N ALA A 4 9.96 5.53 -9.10
CA ALA A 4 9.94 4.28 -9.83
C ALA A 4 9.01 3.30 -9.10
N VAL A 5 8.07 2.70 -9.82
CA VAL A 5 7.05 1.82 -9.24
C VAL A 5 7.13 0.44 -9.87
N GLY A 6 7.00 -0.58 -9.04
CA GLY A 6 6.71 -1.95 -9.41
C GLY A 6 5.45 -2.41 -8.69
N ALA A 7 4.69 -3.29 -9.31
CA ALA A 7 3.54 -3.89 -8.68
C ALA A 7 3.33 -5.32 -9.20
N ARG A 8 2.87 -6.20 -8.32
CA ARG A 8 2.58 -7.59 -8.67
C ARG A 8 1.43 -8.10 -7.80
N SER A 9 0.57 -8.91 -8.40
CA SER A 9 -0.43 -9.71 -7.72
C SER A 9 -0.34 -11.14 -8.23
N ASP A 10 -0.52 -12.09 -7.32
CA ASP A 10 -0.48 -13.53 -7.61
C ASP A 10 -1.51 -14.26 -6.76
N THR A 11 -2.10 -15.32 -7.29
CA THR A 11 -3.13 -16.09 -6.60
C THR A 11 -2.57 -16.91 -5.42
N GLY A 12 -1.25 -17.09 -5.39
CA GLY A 12 -0.62 -18.05 -4.49
C GLY A 12 -0.75 -19.48 -5.00
N LEU A 13 -0.40 -20.45 -4.16
CA LEU A 13 -0.38 -21.88 -4.53
C LEU A 13 -1.60 -22.64 -4.04
N VAL A 14 -2.34 -22.11 -3.07
CA VAL A 14 -3.46 -22.79 -2.39
C VAL A 14 -4.82 -22.27 -2.83
N ARG A 15 -4.93 -20.97 -3.05
CA ARG A 15 -6.19 -20.32 -3.46
C ARG A 15 -6.51 -20.62 -4.93
N GLN A 16 -7.80 -20.62 -5.28
CA GLN A 16 -8.27 -20.78 -6.66
C GLN A 16 -8.54 -19.44 -7.34
N ASN A 17 -8.94 -18.44 -6.56
CA ASN A 17 -9.26 -17.09 -7.03
C ASN A 17 -8.30 -16.08 -6.36
N ASN A 18 -8.09 -14.97 -7.04
CA ASN A 18 -7.37 -13.83 -6.47
C ASN A 18 -8.40 -12.76 -6.11
N GLU A 19 -8.60 -12.55 -4.81
CA GLU A 19 -9.53 -11.57 -4.25
C GLU A 19 -8.83 -10.23 -3.91
N ASP A 20 -7.51 -10.15 -4.08
CA ASP A 20 -6.74 -8.91 -3.99
C ASP A 20 -6.96 -8.02 -5.20
N ARG A 21 -6.97 -6.70 -4.97
CA ARG A 21 -6.94 -5.67 -6.02
C ARG A 21 -6.03 -4.53 -5.62
N PHE A 22 -5.37 -3.94 -6.61
CA PHE A 22 -4.58 -2.73 -6.40
C PHE A 22 -4.75 -1.73 -7.55
N ALA A 23 -4.41 -0.47 -7.27
CA ALA A 23 -4.27 0.58 -8.27
C ALA A 23 -3.01 1.42 -8.03
N VAL A 24 -2.43 1.85 -9.13
CA VAL A 24 -1.32 2.82 -9.18
C VAL A 24 -1.72 3.96 -10.10
N ASP A 25 -1.83 5.17 -9.56
CA ASP A 25 -2.03 6.38 -10.35
C ASP A 25 -0.83 7.31 -10.21
N LEU A 26 0.06 7.28 -11.19
CA LEU A 26 1.27 8.10 -11.20
C LEU A 26 0.99 9.59 -11.41
N SER A 27 -0.16 9.97 -11.93
CA SER A 27 -0.52 11.38 -12.08
C SER A 27 -0.86 12.04 -10.74
N LEU A 28 -1.33 11.26 -9.79
CA LEU A 28 -1.61 11.66 -8.42
C LEU A 28 -0.53 11.20 -7.44
N ASN A 29 0.36 10.30 -7.83
CA ASN A 29 1.24 9.52 -6.95
C ASN A 29 0.44 8.79 -5.87
N LEU A 30 -0.65 8.16 -6.27
CA LEU A 30 -1.58 7.43 -5.42
C LEU A 30 -1.41 5.92 -5.62
N PHE A 31 -1.31 5.20 -4.52
CA PHE A 31 -1.13 3.76 -4.45
C PHE A 31 -2.18 3.18 -3.52
N ILE A 32 -2.94 2.21 -3.99
CA ILE A 32 -4.04 1.60 -3.24
C ILE A 32 -3.93 0.09 -3.38
N LEU A 33 -4.09 -0.64 -2.28
CA LEU A 33 -4.18 -2.09 -2.27
C LEU A 33 -5.30 -2.50 -1.32
N CYS A 34 -6.16 -3.39 -1.79
CA CYS A 34 -7.28 -3.96 -1.08
C CYS A 34 -7.19 -5.48 -1.14
N ASP A 35 -7.31 -6.14 0.01
CA ASP A 35 -7.40 -7.59 0.15
C ASP A 35 -8.86 -7.93 0.45
N GLY A 36 -9.49 -8.64 -0.45
CA GLY A 36 -10.90 -8.96 -0.40
C GLY A 36 -11.19 -10.22 0.41
N MET A 37 -12.22 -10.16 1.24
CA MET A 37 -12.69 -11.31 2.00
C MET A 37 -14.16 -11.56 1.78
N GLY A 38 -14.54 -12.86 1.73
CA GLY A 38 -15.92 -13.29 1.59
C GLY A 38 -16.04 -14.64 0.92
N GLY A 39 -17.22 -15.29 1.03
CA GLY A 39 -17.50 -16.55 0.35
C GLY A 39 -17.79 -16.35 -1.15
N GLN A 40 -17.50 -17.36 -2.00
CA GLN A 40 -17.92 -17.43 -3.41
C GLN A 40 -17.55 -16.20 -4.27
N ALA A 41 -16.29 -15.75 -4.25
CA ALA A 41 -15.79 -14.60 -4.99
C ALA A 41 -16.38 -13.23 -4.56
N ALA A 42 -17.01 -13.14 -3.40
CA ALA A 42 -17.55 -11.89 -2.87
C ALA A 42 -16.41 -10.93 -2.47
N GLY A 43 -15.27 -11.46 -2.00
CA GLY A 43 -14.06 -10.69 -1.72
C GLY A 43 -13.52 -9.95 -2.95
N GLU A 44 -13.53 -10.58 -4.13
CA GLU A 44 -13.12 -9.93 -5.39
C GLU A 44 -13.99 -8.70 -5.71
N VAL A 45 -15.30 -8.78 -5.43
CA VAL A 45 -16.22 -7.64 -5.62
C VAL A 45 -15.89 -6.53 -4.63
N ALA A 46 -15.67 -6.87 -3.36
CA ALA A 46 -15.38 -5.90 -2.30
C ALA A 46 -14.06 -5.17 -2.56
N SER A 47 -12.97 -5.89 -2.82
CA SER A 47 -11.66 -5.29 -3.11
C SER A 47 -11.68 -4.42 -4.36
N LYS A 48 -12.41 -4.85 -5.41
CA LYS A 48 -12.60 -4.06 -6.63
C LYS A 48 -13.36 -2.77 -6.37
N LEU A 49 -14.48 -2.83 -5.64
CA LEU A 49 -15.23 -1.62 -5.25
C LEU A 49 -14.38 -0.68 -4.41
N GLY A 50 -13.61 -1.22 -3.45
CA GLY A 50 -12.70 -0.47 -2.62
C GLY A 50 -11.73 0.36 -3.46
N VAL A 51 -10.97 -0.31 -4.33
CA VAL A 51 -9.98 0.34 -5.19
C VAL A 51 -10.62 1.36 -6.13
N ASP A 52 -11.68 0.99 -6.85
CA ASP A 52 -12.30 1.84 -7.88
C ASP A 52 -12.86 3.14 -7.28
N ILE A 53 -13.55 3.06 -6.13
CA ILE A 53 -14.16 4.22 -5.47
C ILE A 53 -13.10 5.16 -4.89
N ILE A 54 -12.10 4.62 -4.20
CA ILE A 54 -11.02 5.44 -3.62
C ILE A 54 -10.28 6.17 -4.74
N LEU A 55 -9.92 5.46 -5.81
CA LEU A 55 -9.21 6.05 -6.96
C LEU A 55 -10.02 7.17 -7.62
N GLU A 56 -11.29 6.93 -7.92
CA GLU A 56 -12.14 7.93 -8.56
C GLU A 56 -12.39 9.14 -7.66
N HIS A 57 -12.64 8.94 -6.36
CA HIS A 57 -12.79 10.03 -5.40
C HIS A 57 -11.53 10.90 -5.32
N CYS A 58 -10.35 10.31 -5.24
CA CYS A 58 -9.09 11.06 -5.22
C CYS A 58 -8.85 11.82 -6.53
N ARG A 59 -9.22 11.26 -7.69
CA ARG A 59 -9.18 11.95 -8.98
C ARG A 59 -10.13 13.15 -9.04
N GLN A 60 -11.36 13.00 -8.53
CA GLN A 60 -12.33 14.08 -8.44
C GLN A 60 -11.83 15.18 -7.49
N ALA A 61 -11.36 14.82 -6.31
CA ALA A 61 -10.82 15.77 -5.32
C ALA A 61 -9.57 16.52 -5.81
N ALA A 62 -8.79 15.92 -6.73
CA ALA A 62 -7.66 16.61 -7.37
C ALA A 62 -8.12 17.64 -8.41
N ARG A 63 -9.26 17.43 -9.07
CA ARG A 63 -9.85 18.34 -10.06
C ARG A 63 -10.70 19.44 -9.40
N ASP A 64 -11.37 19.10 -8.32
CA ASP A 64 -12.24 20.00 -7.56
C ASP A 64 -11.81 20.10 -6.09
N PRO A 65 -11.03 21.12 -5.72
CA PRO A 65 -10.61 21.34 -4.34
C PRO A 65 -11.77 21.63 -3.36
N GLN A 66 -12.96 21.96 -3.87
CA GLN A 66 -14.17 22.23 -3.07
C GLN A 66 -15.05 20.97 -2.90
N LEU A 67 -14.62 19.82 -3.43
CA LEU A 67 -15.35 18.57 -3.29
C LEU A 67 -15.64 18.29 -1.81
N GLU A 68 -16.92 18.07 -1.49
CA GLU A 68 -17.34 17.71 -0.14
C GLU A 68 -16.77 16.36 0.26
N LEU A 69 -16.13 16.32 1.42
CA LEU A 69 -15.50 15.10 1.95
C LEU A 69 -16.49 14.31 2.82
N SER A 70 -16.48 13.01 2.65
CA SER A 70 -17.27 12.09 3.48
C SER A 70 -16.67 11.93 4.87
N GLY A 71 -17.51 12.10 5.89
CA GLY A 71 -17.15 11.93 7.29
C GLY A 71 -16.40 13.11 7.89
N LYS A 72 -15.81 12.88 9.06
CA LYS A 72 -15.13 13.94 9.83
C LYS A 72 -13.82 14.35 9.15
N TYR A 73 -13.59 15.66 9.07
CA TYR A 73 -12.29 16.22 8.70
C TYR A 73 -11.36 16.23 9.92
N GLU A 74 -10.24 15.54 9.84
CA GLU A 74 -9.25 15.47 10.89
C GLU A 74 -8.25 16.62 10.73
N THR A 75 -8.34 17.62 11.61
CA THR A 75 -7.54 18.86 11.51
C THR A 75 -6.05 18.68 11.78
N GLU A 76 -5.67 17.52 12.32
CA GLU A 76 -4.29 17.12 12.59
C GLU A 76 -3.54 16.71 11.30
N PHE A 77 -4.28 16.39 10.25
CA PHE A 77 -3.74 15.91 8.97
C PHE A 77 -4.00 16.91 7.83
N SER A 78 -3.17 16.82 6.80
CA SER A 78 -3.28 17.64 5.61
C SER A 78 -4.54 17.33 4.78
N ALA A 79 -4.89 18.22 3.86
CA ALA A 79 -6.01 17.99 2.94
C ALA A 79 -5.85 16.74 2.06
N PRO A 80 -4.67 16.35 1.54
CA PRO A 80 -4.48 15.10 0.84
C PRO A 80 -4.85 13.87 1.68
N THR A 81 -4.42 13.81 2.95
CA THR A 81 -4.75 12.70 3.87
C THR A 81 -6.24 12.62 4.15
N ASN A 82 -6.89 13.76 4.38
CA ASN A 82 -8.34 13.81 4.58
C ASN A 82 -9.13 13.37 3.33
N ARG A 83 -8.64 13.69 2.12
CA ARG A 83 -9.23 13.21 0.87
C ARG A 83 -9.12 11.69 0.74
N LEU A 84 -7.96 11.14 1.11
CA LEU A 84 -7.74 9.69 1.13
C LEU A 84 -8.71 9.00 2.09
N ALA A 85 -8.84 9.50 3.33
CA ALA A 85 -9.80 9.02 4.32
C ALA A 85 -11.26 9.08 3.82
N SER A 86 -11.63 10.17 3.15
CA SER A 86 -12.97 10.35 2.56
C SER A 86 -13.26 9.28 1.49
N GLY A 87 -12.30 9.00 0.61
CA GLY A 87 -12.44 7.94 -0.40
C GLY A 87 -12.64 6.56 0.22
N ILE A 88 -11.90 6.26 1.30
CA ILE A 88 -12.04 5.00 2.03
C ILE A 88 -13.40 4.89 2.72
N ARG A 89 -13.92 5.96 3.34
CA ARG A 89 -15.25 5.95 3.95
C ARG A 89 -16.36 5.76 2.92
N LEU A 90 -16.24 6.37 1.74
CA LEU A 90 -17.18 6.17 0.62
C LEU A 90 -17.13 4.73 0.11
N SER A 91 -15.95 4.15 -0.03
CA SER A 91 -15.80 2.75 -0.46
C SER A 91 -16.39 1.79 0.58
N ASN A 92 -16.20 2.06 1.88
CA ASN A 92 -16.81 1.28 2.94
C ASN A 92 -18.33 1.26 2.84
N LEU A 93 -18.96 2.42 2.68
CA LEU A 93 -20.41 2.51 2.56
C LEU A 93 -20.92 1.73 1.34
N ALA A 94 -20.27 1.88 0.20
CA ALA A 94 -20.66 1.19 -1.02
C ALA A 94 -20.50 -0.34 -0.92
N ILE A 95 -19.44 -0.83 -0.26
CA ILE A 95 -19.26 -2.27 -0.03
C ILE A 95 -20.34 -2.78 0.93
N HIS A 96 -20.63 -2.05 2.00
CA HIS A 96 -21.66 -2.40 2.97
C HIS A 96 -23.05 -2.49 2.32
N GLU A 97 -23.43 -1.47 1.55
CA GLU A 97 -24.70 -1.46 0.81
C GLU A 97 -24.79 -2.60 -0.22
N ALA A 98 -23.69 -2.90 -0.91
CA ALA A 98 -23.65 -4.00 -1.89
C ALA A 98 -23.69 -5.37 -1.21
N ALA A 99 -23.16 -5.51 0.01
CA ALA A 99 -23.23 -6.74 0.80
C ALA A 99 -24.68 -7.13 1.13
N ASP A 100 -25.51 -6.14 1.43
CA ASP A 100 -26.92 -6.36 1.79
C ASP A 100 -27.86 -6.66 0.60
N GLN A 101 -27.42 -6.36 -0.63
CA GLN A 101 -28.28 -6.47 -1.82
C GLN A 101 -28.52 -7.91 -2.31
N LYS A 102 -27.59 -8.83 -2.06
CA LYS A 102 -27.67 -10.22 -2.60
C LYS A 102 -27.18 -11.23 -1.57
N PRO A 103 -27.83 -12.39 -1.48
CA PRO A 103 -27.38 -13.47 -0.60
C PRO A 103 -25.93 -13.93 -0.86
N SER A 104 -25.45 -13.83 -2.10
CA SER A 104 -24.08 -14.22 -2.50
C SER A 104 -23.01 -13.23 -2.06
N THR A 105 -23.37 -12.02 -1.63
CA THR A 105 -22.45 -10.96 -1.17
C THR A 105 -22.54 -10.71 0.33
N ILE A 106 -23.40 -11.44 1.05
CA ILE A 106 -23.53 -11.31 2.51
C ILE A 106 -22.17 -11.59 3.16
N GLY A 107 -21.72 -10.65 4.01
CA GLY A 107 -20.45 -10.77 4.73
C GLY A 107 -19.21 -10.52 3.88
N MET A 108 -19.34 -10.00 2.66
CA MET A 108 -18.19 -9.53 1.92
C MET A 108 -17.58 -8.30 2.58
N GLY A 109 -16.28 -8.21 2.51
CA GLY A 109 -15.52 -7.08 3.01
C GLY A 109 -14.17 -6.98 2.34
N SER A 110 -13.40 -5.99 2.73
CA SER A 110 -12.03 -5.84 2.24
C SER A 110 -11.16 -5.11 3.26
N THR A 111 -9.88 -5.40 3.28
CA THR A 111 -8.90 -4.47 3.85
C THR A 111 -8.67 -3.32 2.88
N VAL A 112 -7.96 -2.32 3.32
CA VAL A 112 -7.35 -1.30 2.47
C VAL A 112 -6.09 -0.75 3.10
N VAL A 113 -5.06 -0.60 2.29
CA VAL A 113 -3.92 0.29 2.53
C VAL A 113 -3.78 1.24 1.36
N ALA A 114 -3.67 2.52 1.66
CA ALA A 114 -3.54 3.55 0.65
C ALA A 114 -2.46 4.56 1.02
N ALA A 115 -1.64 4.93 0.05
CA ALA A 115 -0.55 5.88 0.18
C ALA A 115 -0.64 6.95 -0.92
N LEU A 116 -0.53 8.22 -0.54
CA LEU A 116 -0.54 9.37 -1.45
C LEU A 116 0.67 10.24 -1.19
N LEU A 117 1.52 10.40 -2.20
CA LEU A 117 2.74 11.21 -2.07
C LEU A 117 2.52 12.62 -2.64
N THR A 118 2.58 13.62 -1.77
CA THR A 118 2.48 15.04 -2.16
C THR A 118 3.79 15.76 -1.82
N GLY A 119 4.60 16.06 -2.82
CA GLY A 119 5.96 16.55 -2.58
C GLY A 119 6.80 15.47 -1.86
N ASN A 120 7.23 15.77 -0.64
CA ASN A 120 7.96 14.84 0.22
C ASN A 120 7.14 14.34 1.42
N VAL A 121 5.84 14.59 1.41
CA VAL A 121 4.93 14.10 2.45
C VAL A 121 4.18 12.88 1.92
N LEU A 122 4.30 11.77 2.63
CA LEU A 122 3.55 10.54 2.41
C LEU A 122 2.34 10.55 3.34
N SER A 123 1.15 10.66 2.76
CA SER A 123 -0.13 10.45 3.45
C SER A 123 -0.45 8.96 3.44
N ILE A 124 -0.82 8.41 4.58
CA ILE A 124 -1.18 7.01 4.77
C ILE A 124 -2.59 6.93 5.33
N ALA A 125 -3.38 6.00 4.81
CA ALA A 125 -4.67 5.63 5.36
C ALA A 125 -4.89 4.12 5.25
N HIS A 126 -5.40 3.47 6.30
CA HIS A 126 -5.62 2.03 6.27
C HIS A 126 -6.81 1.57 7.11
N VAL A 127 -7.33 0.40 6.73
CA VAL A 127 -8.30 -0.42 7.48
C VAL A 127 -7.97 -1.89 7.21
N GLY A 128 -7.79 -2.69 8.26
CA GLY A 128 -7.47 -4.10 8.16
C GLY A 128 -6.03 -4.43 8.56
N ASP A 129 -5.49 -5.50 8.04
CA ASP A 129 -4.18 -6.07 8.35
C ASP A 129 -3.22 -6.13 7.14
N SER A 130 -3.62 -5.62 5.98
CA SER A 130 -2.68 -5.25 4.93
C SER A 130 -1.74 -4.16 5.43
N ARG A 131 -0.49 -4.16 4.98
CA ARG A 131 0.54 -3.32 5.59
C ARG A 131 1.19 -2.35 4.63
N ILE A 132 1.67 -1.22 5.19
CA ILE A 132 2.61 -0.30 4.54
C ILE A 132 3.91 -0.31 5.34
N TYR A 133 5.02 -0.48 4.63
CA TYR A 133 6.37 -0.42 5.17
C TYR A 133 7.16 0.73 4.55
N LEU A 134 8.06 1.30 5.34
CA LEU A 134 9.15 2.16 4.87
C LEU A 134 10.47 1.41 5.00
N PHE A 135 11.20 1.28 3.90
CA PHE A 135 12.59 0.84 3.90
C PHE A 135 13.49 2.07 3.73
N HIS A 136 14.23 2.40 4.79
CA HIS A 136 15.09 3.56 4.90
C HIS A 136 16.45 3.14 5.43
N GLU A 137 17.55 3.49 4.75
CA GLU A 137 18.93 3.22 5.17
C GLU A 137 19.18 1.75 5.61
N GLY A 138 18.58 0.79 4.90
CA GLY A 138 18.74 -0.64 5.19
C GLY A 138 17.81 -1.19 6.29
N ALA A 139 16.98 -0.36 6.89
CA ALA A 139 16.02 -0.75 7.91
C ALA A 139 14.58 -0.78 7.36
N LEU A 140 13.84 -1.85 7.61
CA LEU A 140 12.42 -1.97 7.31
C LEU A 140 11.60 -1.59 8.54
N ARG A 141 10.65 -0.68 8.38
CA ARG A 141 9.74 -0.24 9.44
C ARG A 141 8.30 -0.33 8.97
N GLN A 142 7.46 -1.10 9.66
CA GLN A 142 6.02 -1.09 9.46
C GLN A 142 5.45 0.25 9.89
N LEU A 143 4.64 0.87 9.02
CA LEU A 143 3.99 2.16 9.26
C LEU A 143 2.53 2.01 9.70
N THR A 144 1.85 0.95 9.26
CA THR A 144 0.47 0.64 9.65
C THR A 144 0.44 -0.23 10.92
N GLN A 145 -0.70 -0.23 11.61
CA GLN A 145 -0.94 -1.13 12.72
C GLN A 145 -2.10 -2.06 12.38
N ASP A 146 -1.87 -3.35 12.35
CA ASP A 146 -2.88 -4.33 11.94
C ASP A 146 -4.12 -4.28 12.84
N HIS A 147 -5.29 -4.25 12.22
CA HIS A 147 -6.57 -4.35 12.92
C HIS A 147 -6.97 -5.83 13.11
N SER A 148 -6.08 -6.61 13.72
CA SER A 148 -6.31 -8.02 14.07
C SER A 148 -6.52 -8.22 15.56
N LEU A 149 -7.18 -9.32 15.92
CA LEU A 149 -7.45 -9.67 17.31
C LEU A 149 -6.14 -9.80 18.12
N VAL A 150 -5.14 -10.44 17.55
CA VAL A 150 -3.85 -10.65 18.22
C VAL A 150 -3.11 -9.33 18.46
N MET A 151 -3.15 -8.40 17.52
CA MET A 151 -2.53 -7.08 17.69
C MET A 151 -3.28 -6.22 18.72
N GLU A 152 -4.58 -6.36 18.84
CA GLU A 152 -5.34 -5.73 19.94
C GLU A 152 -4.92 -6.31 21.30
N GLN A 153 -4.70 -7.63 21.41
CA GLN A 153 -4.19 -8.25 22.63
C GLN A 153 -2.77 -7.79 22.98
N VAL A 154 -1.89 -7.63 21.96
CA VAL A 154 -0.54 -7.04 22.15
C VAL A 154 -0.66 -5.60 22.68
N ARG A 155 -1.51 -4.78 22.07
CA ARG A 155 -1.73 -3.38 22.48
C ARG A 155 -2.23 -3.27 23.94
N ARG A 156 -3.06 -4.23 24.37
CA ARG A 156 -3.54 -4.34 25.78
C ARG A 156 -2.52 -4.95 26.73
N GLY A 157 -1.35 -5.38 26.23
CA GLY A 157 -0.33 -6.03 27.05
C GLY A 157 -0.70 -7.45 27.52
N LEU A 158 -1.68 -8.09 26.86
CA LEU A 158 -2.13 -9.45 27.21
C LEU A 158 -1.20 -10.53 26.67
N ILE A 159 -0.61 -10.31 25.50
CA ILE A 159 0.39 -11.18 24.87
C ILE A 159 1.55 -10.33 24.32
N SER A 160 2.70 -10.94 24.15
CA SER A 160 3.85 -10.32 23.44
C SER A 160 3.66 -10.36 21.91
N ARG A 161 4.42 -9.56 21.16
CA ARG A 161 4.42 -9.60 19.70
C ARG A 161 4.85 -10.98 19.16
N ALA A 162 5.83 -11.62 19.79
CA ALA A 162 6.27 -12.95 19.40
C ALA A 162 5.18 -14.03 19.61
N GLU A 163 4.36 -13.91 20.67
CA GLU A 163 3.21 -14.81 20.88
C GLU A 163 2.10 -14.54 19.85
N ALA A 164 1.88 -13.28 19.47
CA ALA A 164 0.91 -12.93 18.44
C ALA A 164 1.25 -13.53 17.07
N GLU A 165 2.53 -13.51 16.68
CA GLU A 165 3.03 -14.09 15.42
C GLU A 165 2.85 -15.62 15.34
N GLN A 166 2.77 -16.31 16.48
CA GLN A 166 2.57 -17.76 16.56
C GLN A 166 1.12 -18.17 16.83
N SER A 167 0.22 -17.20 16.93
CA SER A 167 -1.18 -17.45 17.31
C SER A 167 -2.00 -17.95 16.11
N GLU A 168 -2.79 -18.99 16.34
CA GLU A 168 -3.80 -19.47 15.36
C GLU A 168 -4.89 -18.41 15.06
N LEU A 169 -5.02 -17.39 15.93
CA LEU A 169 -5.97 -16.28 15.77
C LEU A 169 -5.39 -15.07 15.01
N SER A 170 -4.19 -15.20 14.45
CA SER A 170 -3.53 -14.13 13.69
C SER A 170 -4.36 -13.62 12.51
N ASN A 171 -5.23 -14.46 11.95
CA ASN A 171 -6.09 -14.17 10.80
C ASN A 171 -7.43 -13.52 11.16
N VAL A 172 -7.72 -13.32 12.46
CA VAL A 172 -9.00 -12.73 12.88
C VAL A 172 -8.92 -11.22 12.76
N ILE A 173 -9.49 -10.70 11.69
CA ILE A 173 -9.57 -9.25 11.42
C ILE A 173 -10.71 -8.65 12.27
N MET A 174 -10.43 -7.56 12.96
CA MET A 174 -11.39 -6.85 13.81
C MET A 174 -12.04 -5.65 13.13
N ARG A 175 -11.46 -5.15 12.05
CA ARG A 175 -11.94 -3.99 11.30
C ARG A 175 -11.67 -4.16 9.82
N ALA A 176 -12.72 -4.06 9.01
CA ALA A 176 -12.67 -4.19 7.55
C ALA A 176 -13.70 -3.29 6.89
N LEU A 177 -13.49 -2.95 5.62
CA LEU A 177 -14.47 -2.25 4.81
C LEU A 177 -15.69 -3.15 4.59
N GLY A 178 -16.88 -2.56 4.66
CA GLY A 178 -18.15 -3.23 4.40
C GLY A 178 -18.75 -3.97 5.60
N ALA A 179 -17.97 -4.19 6.68
CA ALA A 179 -18.45 -4.88 7.87
C ALA A 179 -19.53 -4.08 8.62
N GLU A 180 -19.37 -2.77 8.67
CA GLU A 180 -20.29 -1.83 9.31
C GLU A 180 -20.54 -0.63 8.40
N PRO A 181 -21.68 0.10 8.55
CA PRO A 181 -21.97 1.26 7.71
C PRO A 181 -20.96 2.40 7.89
N ASN A 182 -20.32 2.49 9.04
CA ASN A 182 -19.28 3.47 9.32
C ASN A 182 -17.99 2.75 9.73
N VAL A 183 -16.88 3.16 9.15
CA VAL A 183 -15.56 2.63 9.48
C VAL A 183 -14.64 3.71 10.03
N GLN A 184 -13.89 3.39 11.08
CA GLN A 184 -12.78 4.21 11.51
C GLN A 184 -11.57 3.91 10.62
N VAL A 185 -11.07 4.93 9.93
CA VAL A 185 -9.87 4.88 9.10
C VAL A 185 -8.71 5.38 9.94
N ASP A 186 -7.65 4.59 10.05
CA ASP A 186 -6.43 5.03 10.71
C ASP A 186 -5.55 5.80 9.70
N LEU A 187 -5.04 6.95 10.14
CA LEU A 187 -4.32 7.92 9.31
C LEU A 187 -2.93 8.18 9.87
N ASP A 188 -1.97 8.42 9.00
CA ASP A 188 -0.63 8.89 9.36
C ASP A 188 -0.04 9.77 8.25
N GLU A 189 0.92 10.61 8.61
CA GLU A 189 1.71 11.42 7.68
C GLU A 189 3.18 11.40 8.10
N LEU A 190 4.06 11.19 7.14
CA LEU A 190 5.49 11.27 7.39
C LEU A 190 6.26 11.91 6.23
N TRP A 191 7.40 12.48 6.56
CA TRP A 191 8.35 12.95 5.56
C TRP A 191 9.15 11.78 5.03
N VAL A 192 9.31 11.74 3.70
CA VAL A 192 10.11 10.74 3.00
C VAL A 192 11.23 11.42 2.19
N ASN A 193 12.32 10.71 1.99
CA ASN A 193 13.52 11.21 1.37
C ASN A 193 13.87 10.45 0.08
N GLU A 194 14.75 11.03 -0.71
CA GLU A 194 15.38 10.31 -1.81
C GLU A 194 16.14 9.09 -1.27
N GLY A 195 15.97 7.95 -1.91
CA GLY A 195 16.51 6.66 -1.47
C GLY A 195 15.52 5.80 -0.69
N ASP A 196 14.45 6.39 -0.15
CA ASP A 196 13.42 5.63 0.55
C ASP A 196 12.62 4.73 -0.40
N GLN A 197 12.15 3.61 0.15
CA GLN A 197 11.25 2.70 -0.55
C GLN A 197 10.00 2.48 0.31
N ILE A 198 8.84 2.57 -0.31
CA ILE A 198 7.53 2.37 0.32
C ILE A 198 6.94 1.11 -0.27
N LEU A 199 6.66 0.11 0.58
CA LEU A 199 6.04 -1.15 0.19
C LEU A 199 4.63 -1.22 0.77
N LEU A 200 3.63 -1.39 -0.09
CA LEU A 200 2.27 -1.78 0.29
C LEU A 200 2.12 -3.26 -0.03
N CYS A 201 1.53 -4.05 0.86
CA CYS A 201 1.30 -5.47 0.63
C CYS A 201 0.07 -6.00 1.35
N SER A 202 -0.56 -7.04 0.79
CA SER A 202 -1.53 -7.86 1.49
C SER A 202 -0.86 -8.81 2.49
N ASP A 203 -1.64 -9.45 3.35
CA ASP A 203 -1.17 -10.35 4.39
C ASP A 203 -0.50 -11.62 3.83
N GLY A 204 -0.84 -12.04 2.61
CA GLY A 204 -0.21 -13.18 1.94
C GLY A 204 1.30 -13.04 1.75
N LEU A 205 1.87 -11.82 1.77
CA LEU A 205 3.31 -11.64 1.85
C LEU A 205 3.80 -11.82 3.29
N THR A 206 3.21 -11.11 4.24
CA THR A 206 3.72 -10.97 5.60
C THR A 206 3.46 -12.18 6.50
N ARG A 207 2.53 -13.04 6.10
CA ARG A 207 2.31 -14.36 6.72
C ARG A 207 3.35 -15.39 6.29
N MET A 208 3.88 -15.27 5.07
CA MET A 208 4.88 -16.19 4.54
C MET A 208 6.31 -15.70 4.82
N ALA A 209 6.60 -14.43 4.60
CA ALA A 209 7.94 -13.86 4.70
C ALA A 209 8.08 -12.94 5.92
N SER A 210 9.13 -13.15 6.71
CA SER A 210 9.48 -12.27 7.83
C SER A 210 9.95 -10.89 7.35
N ASP A 211 9.84 -9.88 8.21
CA ASP A 211 10.35 -8.52 7.94
C ASP A 211 11.84 -8.53 7.54
N ALA A 212 12.65 -9.42 8.12
CA ALA A 212 14.05 -9.57 7.77
C ALA A 212 14.27 -10.10 6.34
N GLN A 213 13.43 -11.04 5.88
CA GLN A 213 13.48 -11.57 4.51
C GLN A 213 12.99 -10.53 3.49
N ILE A 214 11.94 -9.78 3.83
CA ILE A 214 11.45 -8.67 3.01
C ILE A 214 12.55 -7.59 2.88
N ALA A 215 13.16 -7.18 3.99
CA ALA A 215 14.25 -6.21 4.01
C ALA A 215 15.44 -6.66 3.14
N ALA A 216 15.81 -7.93 3.20
CA ALA A 216 16.89 -8.49 2.40
C ALA A 216 16.62 -8.35 0.90
N VAL A 217 15.38 -8.59 0.44
CA VAL A 217 15.01 -8.40 -0.98
C VAL A 217 15.04 -6.93 -1.36
N LEU A 218 14.57 -6.02 -0.50
CA LEU A 218 14.54 -4.58 -0.78
C LEU A 218 15.95 -3.95 -0.81
N ALA A 219 16.91 -4.53 -0.10
CA ALA A 219 18.30 -4.09 -0.07
C ALA A 219 19.06 -4.39 -1.38
N GLU A 220 18.59 -5.37 -2.16
CA GLU A 220 19.25 -5.76 -3.41
C GLU A 220 19.02 -4.71 -4.52
N PRO A 221 19.96 -4.61 -5.50
CA PRO A 221 19.89 -3.60 -6.56
C PRO A 221 18.89 -3.95 -7.68
N TRP A 222 17.77 -4.57 -7.33
CA TRP A 222 16.68 -4.87 -8.26
C TRP A 222 16.01 -3.59 -8.74
N THR A 223 15.34 -3.61 -9.89
CA THR A 223 14.31 -2.61 -10.20
C THR A 223 13.11 -2.78 -9.24
N ALA A 224 12.25 -1.77 -9.11
CA ALA A 224 11.05 -1.91 -8.29
C ALA A 224 10.19 -3.11 -8.73
N GLN A 225 10.07 -3.34 -10.04
CA GLN A 225 9.32 -4.45 -10.60
C GLN A 225 9.97 -5.81 -10.28
N GLN A 226 11.29 -5.95 -10.43
CA GLN A 226 12.01 -7.18 -10.10
C GLN A 226 11.93 -7.51 -8.61
N ALA A 227 11.99 -6.48 -7.74
CA ALA A 227 11.82 -6.68 -6.30
C ALA A 227 10.42 -7.21 -5.96
N CYS A 228 9.37 -6.66 -6.61
CA CYS A 228 8.01 -7.18 -6.48
C CYS A 228 7.91 -8.65 -6.92
N GLU A 229 8.45 -8.98 -8.08
CA GLU A 229 8.45 -10.36 -8.58
C GLU A 229 9.18 -11.31 -7.63
N ARG A 230 10.32 -10.88 -7.07
CA ARG A 230 11.08 -11.70 -6.11
C ARG A 230 10.36 -11.88 -4.78
N LEU A 231 9.66 -10.85 -4.27
CA LEU A 231 8.85 -10.94 -3.06
C LEU A 231 7.67 -11.91 -3.22
N VAL A 232 6.96 -11.85 -4.35
CA VAL A 232 5.90 -12.82 -4.66
C VAL A 232 6.45 -14.23 -4.77
N GLN A 233 7.56 -14.40 -5.48
CA GLN A 233 8.22 -15.71 -5.58
C GLN A 233 8.63 -16.24 -4.21
N LEU A 234 9.18 -15.40 -3.34
CA LEU A 234 9.56 -15.76 -1.96
C LEU A 234 8.34 -16.23 -1.17
N ALA A 235 7.23 -15.49 -1.22
CA ALA A 235 5.99 -15.90 -0.52
C ALA A 235 5.49 -17.27 -1.01
N ASN A 236 5.52 -17.51 -2.32
CA ASN A 236 5.14 -18.78 -2.91
C ASN A 236 6.12 -19.91 -2.53
N GLU A 237 7.44 -19.68 -2.52
CA GLU A 237 8.45 -20.64 -2.06
C GLU A 237 8.27 -21.03 -0.59
N LEU A 238 7.72 -20.13 0.24
CA LEU A 238 7.47 -20.35 1.67
C LEU A 238 6.08 -20.94 1.99
N GLY A 239 5.27 -21.22 0.96
CA GLY A 239 3.98 -21.89 1.13
C GLY A 239 2.90 -21.39 0.19
N GLY A 240 2.86 -20.09 -0.10
CA GLY A 240 1.89 -19.49 -1.01
C GLY A 240 0.44 -19.74 -0.60
N GLU A 241 0.16 -19.67 0.71
CA GLU A 241 -1.14 -20.08 1.29
C GLU A 241 -2.29 -19.13 0.92
N ASP A 242 -1.97 -17.88 0.58
CA ASP A 242 -2.95 -16.85 0.24
C ASP A 242 -2.59 -16.07 -1.02
N ASN A 243 -3.51 -15.21 -1.46
CA ASN A 243 -3.25 -14.22 -2.50
C ASN A 243 -2.14 -13.27 -2.04
N VAL A 244 -1.19 -12.96 -2.91
CA VAL A 244 -0.05 -12.09 -2.61
C VAL A 244 -0.06 -10.91 -3.55
N SER A 245 -0.32 -9.73 -3.01
CA SER A 245 -0.31 -8.49 -3.78
C SER A 245 0.58 -7.45 -3.14
N LEU A 246 1.33 -6.72 -3.96
CA LEU A 246 2.22 -5.68 -3.48
C LEU A 246 2.48 -4.58 -4.51
N ILE A 247 2.77 -3.40 -3.98
CA ILE A 247 3.21 -2.22 -4.72
C ILE A 247 4.49 -1.72 -4.05
N LEU A 248 5.57 -1.58 -4.80
CA LEU A 248 6.82 -1.00 -4.33
C LEU A 248 7.08 0.33 -5.03
N VAL A 249 7.20 1.38 -4.24
CA VAL A 249 7.51 2.75 -4.69
C VAL A 249 8.92 3.09 -4.24
N ARG A 250 9.82 3.37 -5.18
CA ARG A 250 11.19 3.83 -4.92
C ARG A 250 11.33 5.31 -5.21
N LEU A 251 11.79 6.06 -4.23
CA LEU A 251 12.02 7.49 -4.33
C LEU A 251 13.46 7.75 -4.80
N GLN A 252 13.62 8.12 -6.05
CA GLN A 252 14.93 8.28 -6.68
C GLN A 252 15.33 9.75 -6.76
N PRO A 253 16.64 10.05 -6.73
CA PRO A 253 17.14 11.38 -7.04
C PRO A 253 16.63 11.87 -8.39
N SER A 254 16.23 13.12 -8.46
CA SER A 254 15.94 13.74 -9.73
C SER A 254 17.21 13.80 -10.57
N PRO A 255 17.19 13.42 -11.86
CA PRO A 255 18.36 13.58 -12.70
C PRO A 255 18.78 15.05 -12.71
N PRO A 256 20.10 15.33 -12.69
CA PRO A 256 20.57 16.70 -12.75
C PRO A 256 20.02 17.39 -14.00
N PRO A 257 19.67 18.68 -13.90
CA PRO A 257 19.08 19.43 -15.01
C PRO A 257 19.96 19.31 -16.27
N SER A 258 19.34 19.19 -17.44
CA SER A 258 20.01 18.93 -18.72
C SER A 258 21.13 19.95 -19.09
N TRP A 259 21.08 21.15 -18.50
CA TRP A 259 22.15 22.17 -18.64
C TRP A 259 23.47 21.79 -17.97
N TRP A 260 23.44 20.95 -16.92
CA TRP A 260 24.68 20.44 -16.30
C TRP A 260 25.47 19.53 -17.25
N LYS A 261 24.79 18.74 -18.08
CA LYS A 261 25.46 17.95 -19.12
C LYS A 261 26.14 18.83 -20.15
N ARG A 262 25.57 20.00 -20.49
CA ARG A 262 26.19 20.96 -21.41
C ARG A 262 27.36 21.69 -20.73
N ALA A 263 27.25 22.05 -19.45
CA ALA A 263 28.35 22.68 -18.71
C ALA A 263 29.53 21.72 -18.52
N TRP A 264 29.29 20.44 -18.26
CA TRP A 264 30.36 19.42 -18.17
C TRP A 264 31.09 19.25 -19.52
N HIS A 265 30.36 19.16 -20.64
CA HIS A 265 30.98 19.10 -21.96
C HIS A 265 31.74 20.38 -22.34
N SER A 266 31.33 21.57 -21.90
CA SER A 266 32.06 22.81 -22.17
C SER A 266 33.30 22.98 -21.28
N LEU A 267 33.32 22.40 -20.05
CA LEU A 267 34.44 22.49 -19.13
C LEU A 267 35.53 21.45 -19.39
N TRP A 268 35.19 20.29 -19.95
CA TRP A 268 36.12 19.18 -20.19
C TRP A 268 36.31 18.82 -21.68
N GLY A 269 35.57 19.45 -22.58
CA GLY A 269 35.64 19.24 -24.03
C GLY A 269 36.68 20.12 -24.78
N GLY A 270 37.37 21.01 -24.07
CA GLY A 270 38.32 21.92 -24.67
C GLY A 270 39.77 21.62 -24.27
N ASN A 271 40.37 20.58 -24.83
CA ASN A 271 41.83 20.57 -25.16
C ASN A 271 42.21 19.21 -25.80
N ARG A 272 41.94 19.09 -27.09
CA ARG A 272 42.85 18.34 -27.97
C ARG A 272 43.46 19.36 -28.91
N LEU A 273 44.46 20.10 -28.44
CA LEU A 273 45.40 20.79 -29.30
C LEU A 273 46.48 19.77 -29.72
N TRP A 274 46.46 19.51 -30.99
CA TRP A 274 47.53 19.11 -31.88
C TRP A 274 48.94 19.20 -31.32
N LEU A 275 49.67 18.10 -31.36
CA LEU A 275 51.13 18.13 -31.57
C LEU A 275 51.40 17.28 -32.83
N ASN A 276 52.00 17.98 -33.77
CA ASN A 276 52.72 17.43 -34.94
C ASN A 276 53.87 16.50 -34.53
#